data_0f5d9d6eb38a13db2a6baea0c3fffb07
#
_entry.id   0f5d9d6eb38a13db2a6baea0c3fffb07
#
_cell.length_a   1.000
_cell.length_b   1.000
_cell.length_c   1.000
_cell.angle_alpha   90.00
_cell.angle_beta   90.00
_cell.angle_gamma   90.00
#
_symmetry.space_group_name_H-M   'P 1'
#
loop_
_entity.id
_entity.type
_entity.pdbx_description
1 polymer ?
#
loop_
_entity_poly.entity_id
_entity_poly.type
_entity_poly.pdbx_seq_one_letter_code
_entity_poly.pdbx_strand_id
1 'polypeptide(L)'
;MKISIVGAGISGLATAQAILARNSDAEITIFEAGHRIGGKVWTEASADGYLCEGGVNGFLDKIPRTLELCRETGVSPVRADASAQKRYVFSRGELHKLPEKPPEFLKSRLLSVPGRLRVIYETIAGGTDNPDETLGQFATRRLGKEAFERLIDPMASGVFAGDASKLSLQSCFPRINEIETEYGSLIRGLIKLQIKARREGKKNTPGPGPGGTLTSFASGMSALTDRLAEQLGSRIRLSTAVRDISRSGNRYQLQVGDNEVVESDILILAAPAHAQARMMKTMDPDLAGLLGEIPYPA
;
A
#
# COMPACT_ATOMS: atom_id res chain seq x y z
N MET A 1 -22.61 9.85 21.61
CA MET A 1 -21.13 9.66 21.62
C MET A 1 -20.56 10.40 20.44
N LYS A 2 -19.70 11.39 20.71
CA LYS A 2 -19.09 12.23 19.68
C LYS A 2 -17.75 11.64 19.23
N ILE A 3 -17.59 11.47 17.93
CA ILE A 3 -16.37 10.89 17.32
C ILE A 3 -15.79 11.88 16.33
N SER A 4 -14.55 12.29 16.55
CA SER A 4 -13.80 13.09 15.58
C SER A 4 -12.82 12.21 14.82
N ILE A 5 -12.83 12.34 13.50
CA ILE A 5 -11.88 11.68 12.59
C ILE A 5 -11.05 12.76 11.90
N VAL A 6 -9.72 12.67 11.96
CA VAL A 6 -8.81 13.65 11.33
C VAL A 6 -8.21 13.03 10.08
N GLY A 7 -8.62 13.57 8.93
CA GLY A 7 -8.26 13.14 7.59
C GLY A 7 -9.41 12.48 6.83
N ALA A 8 -9.81 13.08 5.71
CA ALA A 8 -10.81 12.56 4.77
C ALA A 8 -10.20 11.76 3.61
N GLY A 9 -9.08 11.09 3.85
CA GLY A 9 -8.56 10.05 2.97
C GLY A 9 -9.40 8.78 3.03
N ILE A 10 -9.09 7.79 2.18
CA ILE A 10 -9.84 6.51 2.15
C ILE A 10 -9.94 5.85 3.53
N SER A 11 -8.91 5.95 4.36
CA SER A 11 -8.91 5.38 5.72
C SER A 11 -9.94 6.04 6.63
N GLY A 12 -9.99 7.39 6.65
CA GLY A 12 -10.95 8.12 7.48
C GLY A 12 -12.39 7.92 7.00
N LEU A 13 -12.61 8.02 5.68
CA LEU A 13 -13.93 7.81 5.08
C LEU A 13 -14.47 6.39 5.32
N ALA A 14 -13.66 5.37 5.07
CA ALA A 14 -14.04 3.97 5.29
C ALA A 14 -14.28 3.67 6.80
N THR A 15 -13.51 4.29 7.68
CA THR A 15 -13.71 4.15 9.13
C THR A 15 -15.04 4.76 9.56
N ALA A 16 -15.37 5.96 9.09
CA ALA A 16 -16.66 6.60 9.36
C ALA A 16 -17.83 5.73 8.88
N GLN A 17 -17.74 5.23 7.64
CA GLN A 17 -18.76 4.34 7.07
C GLN A 17 -18.92 3.07 7.92
N ALA A 18 -17.81 2.43 8.32
CA ALA A 18 -17.84 1.23 9.13
C ALA A 18 -18.42 1.44 10.54
N ILE A 19 -18.22 2.61 11.13
CA ILE A 19 -18.83 2.99 12.42
C ILE A 19 -20.33 3.16 12.24
N LEU A 20 -20.77 3.94 11.24
CA LEU A 20 -22.19 4.19 10.99
C LEU A 20 -22.97 2.92 10.65
N ALA A 21 -22.33 1.98 9.92
CA ALA A 21 -22.94 0.68 9.64
C ALA A 21 -23.20 -0.16 10.90
N ARG A 22 -22.48 0.07 12.00
CA ARG A 22 -22.63 -0.63 13.28
C ARG A 22 -23.42 0.17 14.32
N ASN A 23 -23.35 1.48 14.23
CA ASN A 23 -24.02 2.41 15.14
C ASN A 23 -24.44 3.66 14.35
N SER A 24 -25.66 3.65 13.85
CA SER A 24 -26.26 4.75 13.06
C SER A 24 -26.36 6.07 13.84
N ASP A 25 -26.42 6.00 15.16
CA ASP A 25 -26.60 7.15 16.04
C ASP A 25 -25.27 7.79 16.48
N ALA A 26 -24.15 7.31 15.96
CA ALA A 26 -22.85 7.92 16.24
C ALA A 26 -22.76 9.32 15.61
N GLU A 27 -22.43 10.31 16.44
CA GLU A 27 -22.16 11.68 16.00
C GLU A 27 -20.72 11.76 15.48
N ILE A 28 -20.55 11.59 14.16
CA ILE A 28 -19.22 11.62 13.53
C ILE A 28 -19.00 12.96 12.86
N THR A 29 -17.82 13.53 13.08
CA THR A 29 -17.28 14.66 12.31
C THR A 29 -15.91 14.29 11.76
N ILE A 30 -15.72 14.48 10.45
CA ILE A 30 -14.46 14.26 9.75
C ILE A 30 -13.85 15.61 9.40
N PHE A 31 -12.64 15.88 9.86
CA PHE A 31 -11.91 17.11 9.59
C PHE A 31 -10.85 16.85 8.52
N GLU A 32 -10.90 17.63 7.43
CA GLU A 32 -9.93 17.57 6.35
C GLU A 32 -9.29 18.96 6.15
N ALA A 33 -7.95 18.98 6.20
CA ALA A 33 -7.20 20.22 6.05
C ALA A 33 -7.26 20.78 4.61
N GLY A 34 -7.35 19.88 3.63
CA GLY A 34 -7.43 20.22 2.22
C GLY A 34 -8.83 20.62 1.77
N HIS A 35 -8.90 21.12 0.53
CA HIS A 35 -10.16 21.50 -0.12
C HIS A 35 -10.87 20.32 -0.81
N ARG A 36 -10.29 19.12 -0.79
CA ARG A 36 -10.84 17.90 -1.40
C ARG A 36 -10.73 16.70 -0.48
N ILE A 37 -11.59 15.72 -0.70
CA ILE A 37 -11.57 14.39 -0.06
C ILE A 37 -10.59 13.45 -0.79
N GLY A 38 -10.45 12.23 -0.28
CA GLY A 38 -9.74 11.12 -0.94
C GLY A 38 -8.26 11.00 -0.55
N GLY A 39 -7.61 12.10 -0.12
CA GLY A 39 -6.19 12.08 0.25
C GLY A 39 -5.28 11.68 -0.93
N LYS A 40 -4.64 10.52 -0.84
CA LYS A 40 -3.81 9.95 -1.93
C LYS A 40 -4.60 9.20 -3.00
N VAL A 41 -5.90 9.04 -2.84
CA VAL A 41 -6.82 8.52 -3.86
C VAL A 41 -7.41 9.72 -4.58
N TRP A 42 -6.96 9.93 -5.83
CA TRP A 42 -7.30 11.12 -6.59
C TRP A 42 -7.21 10.83 -8.08
N THR A 43 -8.30 11.09 -8.80
CA THR A 43 -8.41 10.94 -10.25
C THR A 43 -8.75 12.29 -10.86
N GLU A 44 -8.03 12.71 -11.88
CA GLU A 44 -8.37 13.84 -12.73
C GLU A 44 -8.93 13.34 -14.07
N ALA A 45 -10.06 13.90 -14.48
CA ALA A 45 -10.60 13.71 -15.82
C ALA A 45 -10.23 14.92 -16.67
N SER A 46 -9.55 14.69 -17.81
CA SER A 46 -9.28 15.74 -18.77
C SER A 46 -10.51 16.05 -19.62
N ALA A 47 -10.52 17.24 -20.24
CA ALA A 47 -11.59 17.63 -21.18
C ALA A 47 -11.70 16.68 -22.38
N ASP A 48 -10.61 16.04 -22.78
CA ASP A 48 -10.55 15.07 -23.88
C ASP A 48 -10.93 13.64 -23.48
N GLY A 49 -11.42 13.45 -22.23
CA GLY A 49 -11.89 12.16 -21.74
C GLY A 49 -10.82 11.21 -21.19
N TYR A 50 -9.59 11.67 -21.02
CA TYR A 50 -8.54 10.89 -20.34
C TYR A 50 -8.74 10.92 -18.83
N LEU A 51 -8.46 9.80 -18.17
CA LEU A 51 -8.39 9.69 -16.71
C LEU A 51 -6.92 9.62 -16.27
N CYS A 52 -6.53 10.52 -15.38
CA CYS A 52 -5.19 10.57 -14.79
C CYS A 52 -5.28 10.30 -13.30
N GLU A 53 -4.65 9.23 -12.85
CA GLU A 53 -4.54 8.94 -11.42
C GLU A 53 -3.39 9.76 -10.82
N GLY A 54 -3.69 10.67 -9.92
CA GLY A 54 -2.72 11.52 -9.25
C GLY A 54 -2.03 10.87 -8.04
N GLY A 55 -2.40 9.61 -7.74
CA GLY A 55 -1.84 8.84 -6.65
C GLY A 55 -1.88 7.34 -6.96
N VAL A 56 -2.72 6.59 -6.25
CA VAL A 56 -2.88 5.16 -6.47
C VAL A 56 -3.69 4.87 -7.73
N ASN A 57 -3.26 3.92 -8.55
CA ASN A 57 -3.91 3.54 -9.81
C ASN A 57 -4.77 2.27 -9.71
N GLY A 58 -4.84 1.68 -8.54
CA GLY A 58 -5.63 0.47 -8.30
C GLY A 58 -5.31 -0.19 -6.97
N PHE A 59 -6.04 -1.24 -6.67
CA PHE A 59 -5.83 -2.09 -5.49
C PHE A 59 -5.81 -3.57 -5.89
N LEU A 60 -5.22 -4.42 -5.03
CA LEU A 60 -5.22 -5.86 -5.24
C LEU A 60 -6.46 -6.49 -4.58
N ASP A 61 -7.22 -7.27 -5.36
CA ASP A 61 -8.48 -7.88 -4.93
C ASP A 61 -8.31 -9.14 -4.06
N LYS A 62 -7.10 -9.47 -3.64
CA LYS A 62 -6.81 -10.62 -2.79
C LYS A 62 -7.47 -10.53 -1.42
N ILE A 63 -7.47 -9.34 -0.83
CA ILE A 63 -8.09 -9.10 0.48
C ILE A 63 -9.52 -8.62 0.23
N PRO A 64 -10.55 -9.31 0.78
CA PRO A 64 -11.95 -9.06 0.41
C PRO A 64 -12.50 -7.72 0.91
N ARG A 65 -11.86 -7.07 1.88
CA ARG A 65 -12.38 -5.86 2.54
C ARG A 65 -12.68 -4.69 1.59
N THR A 66 -11.82 -4.44 0.61
CA THR A 66 -12.08 -3.38 -0.38
C THR A 66 -13.25 -3.73 -1.28
N LEU A 67 -13.39 -5.01 -1.69
CA LEU A 67 -14.53 -5.47 -2.47
C LEU A 67 -15.84 -5.47 -1.66
N GLU A 68 -15.78 -5.73 -0.36
CA GLU A 68 -16.91 -5.58 0.56
C GLU A 68 -17.35 -4.12 0.63
N LEU A 69 -16.42 -3.19 0.81
CA LEU A 69 -16.70 -1.75 0.81
C LEU A 69 -17.29 -1.28 -0.53
N CYS A 70 -16.78 -1.79 -1.67
CA CYS A 70 -17.38 -1.52 -2.99
C CYS A 70 -18.85 -1.97 -3.07
N ARG A 71 -19.18 -3.15 -2.53
CA ARG A 71 -20.55 -3.65 -2.49
C ARG A 71 -21.45 -2.80 -1.59
N GLU A 72 -20.96 -2.44 -0.42
CA GLU A 72 -21.68 -1.60 0.56
C GLU A 72 -21.97 -0.20 0.02
N THR A 73 -21.05 0.35 -0.78
CA THR A 73 -21.19 1.68 -1.39
C THR A 73 -21.88 1.64 -2.76
N GLY A 74 -22.06 0.48 -3.35
CA GLY A 74 -22.65 0.33 -4.70
C GLY A 74 -21.69 0.69 -5.85
N VAL A 75 -20.38 0.78 -5.59
CA VAL A 75 -19.37 1.06 -6.63
C VAL A 75 -18.91 -0.24 -7.27
N SER A 76 -18.98 -0.33 -8.59
CA SER A 76 -18.60 -1.54 -9.34
C SER A 76 -17.10 -1.54 -9.68
N PRO A 77 -16.30 -2.50 -9.19
CA PRO A 77 -14.90 -2.60 -9.52
C PRO A 77 -14.66 -3.18 -10.92
N VAL A 78 -13.58 -2.74 -11.56
CA VAL A 78 -13.12 -3.22 -12.88
C VAL A 78 -11.74 -3.85 -12.70
N ARG A 79 -11.61 -5.13 -13.05
CA ARG A 79 -10.35 -5.86 -13.00
C ARG A 79 -9.48 -5.57 -14.19
N ALA A 80 -8.17 -5.50 -13.99
CA ALA A 80 -7.20 -5.40 -15.06
C ALA A 80 -7.28 -6.61 -16.00
N ASP A 81 -7.15 -6.36 -17.30
CA ASP A 81 -7.07 -7.40 -18.30
C ASP A 81 -5.83 -8.31 -18.10
N ALA A 82 -5.94 -9.57 -18.49
CA ALA A 82 -4.84 -10.53 -18.39
C ALA A 82 -3.58 -10.09 -19.17
N SER A 83 -3.74 -9.31 -20.24
CA SER A 83 -2.61 -8.76 -21.02
C SER A 83 -1.80 -7.73 -20.23
N ALA A 84 -2.41 -7.04 -19.27
CA ALA A 84 -1.74 -6.05 -18.40
C ALA A 84 -0.78 -6.68 -17.37
N GLN A 85 -0.77 -8.00 -17.24
CA GLN A 85 0.17 -8.71 -16.37
C GLN A 85 1.60 -8.76 -16.93
N LYS A 86 1.78 -8.49 -18.23
CA LYS A 86 3.10 -8.48 -18.87
C LYS A 86 3.91 -7.28 -18.37
N ARG A 87 5.06 -7.55 -17.77
CA ARG A 87 5.97 -6.55 -17.23
C ARG A 87 7.24 -6.49 -18.05
N TYR A 88 7.75 -5.29 -18.24
CA TYR A 88 8.96 -5.03 -18.99
C TYR A 88 9.92 -4.16 -18.16
N VAL A 89 11.20 -4.39 -18.33
CA VAL A 89 12.28 -3.54 -17.79
C VAL A 89 13.04 -2.95 -18.97
N PHE A 90 13.21 -1.64 -18.98
CA PHE A 90 14.08 -0.97 -19.92
C PHE A 90 15.53 -1.09 -19.43
N SER A 91 16.39 -1.73 -20.21
CA SER A 91 17.79 -1.93 -19.87
C SER A 91 18.63 -1.97 -21.13
N ARG A 92 19.78 -1.29 -21.14
CA ARG A 92 20.73 -1.26 -22.25
C ARG A 92 20.11 -0.81 -23.59
N GLY A 93 19.18 0.17 -23.53
CA GLY A 93 18.54 0.71 -24.73
C GLY A 93 17.36 -0.11 -25.28
N GLU A 94 17.00 -1.22 -24.64
CA GLU A 94 15.93 -2.13 -25.09
C GLU A 94 14.93 -2.43 -23.97
N LEU A 95 13.69 -2.75 -24.36
CA LEU A 95 12.66 -3.26 -23.46
C LEU A 95 12.76 -4.78 -23.36
N HIS A 96 13.03 -5.27 -22.17
CA HIS A 96 13.11 -6.70 -21.88
C HIS A 96 11.90 -7.16 -21.11
N LYS A 97 11.19 -8.17 -21.61
CA LYS A 97 10.10 -8.81 -20.85
C LYS A 97 10.66 -9.48 -19.60
N LEU A 98 10.03 -9.23 -18.45
CA LEU A 98 10.35 -9.95 -17.22
C LEU A 98 9.97 -11.42 -17.37
N PRO A 99 10.90 -12.34 -17.05
CA PRO A 99 10.61 -13.77 -17.14
C PRO A 99 9.64 -14.20 -16.03
N GLU A 100 8.54 -14.82 -16.43
CA GLU A 100 7.53 -15.34 -15.51
C GLU A 100 7.77 -16.83 -15.16
N LYS A 101 8.51 -17.54 -16.01
CA LYS A 101 8.75 -18.98 -15.91
C LYS A 101 10.26 -19.31 -15.97
N PRO A 102 10.69 -20.40 -15.33
CA PRO A 102 12.11 -20.80 -15.36
C PRO A 102 12.73 -20.91 -16.77
N PRO A 103 12.06 -21.45 -17.82
CA PRO A 103 12.63 -21.47 -19.15
C PRO A 103 12.83 -20.08 -19.78
N GLU A 104 11.93 -19.14 -19.47
CA GLU A 104 12.04 -17.75 -19.94
C GLU A 104 13.20 -17.04 -19.25
N PHE A 105 13.42 -17.33 -17.94
CA PHE A 105 14.55 -16.83 -17.17
C PHE A 105 15.88 -17.26 -17.78
N LEU A 106 16.02 -18.52 -18.18
CA LEU A 106 17.24 -19.03 -18.80
C LEU A 106 17.54 -18.39 -20.16
N LYS A 107 16.50 -17.96 -20.89
CA LYS A 107 16.60 -17.30 -22.20
C LYS A 107 16.69 -15.77 -22.10
N SER A 108 16.38 -15.20 -20.95
CA SER A 108 16.36 -13.74 -20.76
C SER A 108 17.75 -13.13 -20.95
N ARG A 109 17.80 -11.99 -21.66
CA ARG A 109 19.02 -11.18 -21.82
C ARG A 109 19.22 -10.15 -20.71
N LEU A 110 18.29 -10.07 -19.75
CA LEU A 110 18.40 -9.15 -18.61
C LEU A 110 19.62 -9.44 -17.75
N LEU A 111 19.94 -10.73 -17.55
CA LEU A 111 21.11 -11.14 -16.78
C LEU A 111 22.17 -11.78 -17.69
N SER A 112 23.42 -11.52 -17.36
CA SER A 112 24.55 -12.23 -17.93
C SER A 112 24.52 -13.72 -17.58
N VAL A 113 25.33 -14.54 -18.27
CA VAL A 113 25.44 -15.97 -17.93
C VAL A 113 25.90 -16.17 -16.48
N PRO A 114 26.95 -15.47 -15.99
CA PRO A 114 27.35 -15.55 -14.58
C PRO A 114 26.23 -15.08 -13.64
N GLY A 115 25.48 -14.03 -13.98
CA GLY A 115 24.35 -13.55 -13.19
C GLY A 115 23.23 -14.59 -13.05
N ARG A 116 22.90 -15.30 -14.12
CA ARG A 116 21.93 -16.42 -14.09
C ARG A 116 22.40 -17.58 -13.21
N LEU A 117 23.68 -17.96 -13.31
CA LEU A 117 24.27 -18.98 -12.45
C LEU A 117 24.25 -18.54 -10.99
N ARG A 118 24.51 -17.25 -10.73
CA ARG A 118 24.44 -16.70 -9.37
C ARG A 118 23.02 -16.78 -8.77
N VAL A 119 21.98 -16.56 -9.58
CA VAL A 119 20.58 -16.76 -9.15
C VAL A 119 20.29 -18.23 -8.84
N ILE A 120 20.81 -19.18 -9.62
CA ILE A 120 20.65 -20.62 -9.32
C ILE A 120 21.35 -21.00 -8.00
N TYR A 121 22.49 -20.35 -7.71
CA TYR A 121 23.22 -20.54 -6.44
C TYR A 121 22.36 -20.15 -5.21
N GLU A 122 21.29 -19.38 -5.37
CA GLU A 122 20.33 -19.04 -4.30
C GLU A 122 19.88 -20.28 -3.52
N THR A 123 19.74 -21.41 -4.18
CA THR A 123 19.30 -22.66 -3.55
C THR A 123 20.20 -23.14 -2.41
N ILE A 124 21.46 -22.72 -2.38
CA ILE A 124 22.45 -23.09 -1.34
C ILE A 124 23.03 -21.85 -0.62
N ALA A 125 22.56 -20.66 -0.96
CA ALA A 125 23.00 -19.42 -0.28
C ALA A 125 22.56 -19.42 1.18
N GLY A 126 23.43 -18.90 2.07
CA GLY A 126 23.16 -18.83 3.51
C GLY A 126 21.99 -17.89 3.88
N GLY A 127 21.43 -18.11 5.07
CA GLY A 127 20.45 -17.20 5.67
C GLY A 127 21.08 -15.90 6.18
N THR A 128 20.30 -15.14 6.92
CA THR A 128 20.75 -13.94 7.64
C THR A 128 20.22 -13.97 9.07
N ASP A 129 20.97 -13.37 9.98
CA ASP A 129 20.53 -13.13 11.37
C ASP A 129 19.93 -11.71 11.54
N ASN A 130 19.89 -10.92 10.45
CA ASN A 130 19.30 -9.59 10.47
C ASN A 130 17.77 -9.67 10.34
N PRO A 131 16.99 -9.37 11.39
CA PRO A 131 15.54 -9.48 11.36
C PRO A 131 14.87 -8.40 10.49
N ASP A 132 15.56 -7.29 10.25
CA ASP A 132 15.07 -6.17 9.42
C ASP A 132 15.98 -5.94 8.19
N GLU A 133 16.27 -7.04 7.49
CA GLU A 133 17.03 -6.98 6.23
C GLU A 133 16.28 -6.16 5.19
N THR A 134 16.99 -5.27 4.48
CA THR A 134 16.38 -4.53 3.37
C THR A 134 16.21 -5.43 2.15
N LEU A 135 15.28 -5.07 1.26
CA LEU A 135 15.09 -5.77 -0.02
C LEU A 135 16.40 -5.82 -0.84
N GLY A 136 17.17 -4.74 -0.83
CA GLY A 136 18.46 -4.68 -1.51
C GLY A 136 19.52 -5.62 -0.93
N GLN A 137 19.61 -5.68 0.41
CA GLN A 137 20.49 -6.62 1.10
C GLN A 137 20.10 -8.07 0.80
N PHE A 138 18.83 -8.40 0.96
CA PHE A 138 18.27 -9.71 0.63
C PHE A 138 18.57 -10.12 -0.81
N ALA A 139 18.21 -9.27 -1.78
CA ALA A 139 18.39 -9.58 -3.20
C ALA A 139 19.86 -9.77 -3.54
N THR A 140 20.76 -8.94 -3.02
CA THR A 140 22.21 -9.05 -3.26
C THR A 140 22.76 -10.33 -2.65
N ARG A 141 22.39 -10.66 -1.41
CA ARG A 141 22.83 -11.87 -0.71
C ARG A 141 22.31 -13.13 -1.39
N ARG A 142 21.04 -13.17 -1.75
CA ARG A 142 20.41 -14.37 -2.33
C ARG A 142 20.61 -14.49 -3.83
N LEU A 143 20.32 -13.44 -4.58
CA LEU A 143 20.26 -13.48 -6.04
C LEU A 143 21.52 -12.89 -6.72
N GLY A 144 22.30 -12.10 -5.98
CA GLY A 144 23.46 -11.40 -6.46
C GLY A 144 23.19 -9.99 -6.97
N LYS A 145 24.25 -9.17 -7.02
CA LYS A 145 24.18 -7.74 -7.34
C LYS A 145 23.53 -7.47 -8.71
N GLU A 146 23.88 -8.24 -9.75
CA GLU A 146 23.31 -8.04 -11.08
C GLU A 146 21.79 -8.29 -11.10
N ALA A 147 21.31 -9.31 -10.40
CA ALA A 147 19.86 -9.57 -10.28
C ALA A 147 19.16 -8.50 -9.45
N PHE A 148 19.80 -7.99 -8.42
CA PHE A 148 19.27 -6.85 -7.67
C PHE A 148 19.08 -5.64 -8.60
N GLU A 149 20.15 -5.18 -9.25
CA GLU A 149 20.14 -3.94 -10.05
C GLU A 149 19.22 -4.02 -11.29
N ARG A 150 19.03 -5.20 -11.88
CA ARG A 150 18.31 -5.35 -13.14
C ARG A 150 16.91 -5.93 -13.05
N LEU A 151 16.59 -6.61 -11.96
CA LEU A 151 15.28 -7.24 -11.78
C LEU A 151 14.54 -6.68 -10.58
N ILE A 152 15.20 -6.67 -9.41
CA ILE A 152 14.51 -6.40 -8.14
C ILE A 152 14.33 -4.91 -7.92
N ASP A 153 15.37 -4.11 -8.11
CA ASP A 153 15.33 -2.67 -7.91
C ASP A 153 14.37 -1.97 -8.88
N PRO A 154 14.39 -2.23 -10.21
CA PRO A 154 13.39 -1.66 -11.12
C PRO A 154 11.96 -2.08 -10.79
N MET A 155 11.74 -3.32 -10.34
CA MET A 155 10.43 -3.80 -9.92
C MET A 155 9.95 -3.09 -8.64
N ALA A 156 10.82 -2.97 -7.65
CA ALA A 156 10.48 -2.32 -6.38
C ALA A 156 10.24 -0.82 -6.58
N SER A 157 11.07 -0.15 -7.35
CA SER A 157 10.92 1.26 -7.70
C SER A 157 9.60 1.52 -8.45
N GLY A 158 9.22 0.62 -9.37
CA GLY A 158 7.96 0.73 -10.11
C GLY A 158 6.70 0.51 -9.26
N VAL A 159 6.80 -0.23 -8.15
CA VAL A 159 5.67 -0.51 -7.25
C VAL A 159 5.60 0.49 -6.10
N PHE A 160 6.73 0.81 -5.48
CA PHE A 160 6.79 1.61 -4.25
C PHE A 160 7.27 3.04 -4.48
N ALA A 161 7.72 3.38 -5.69
CA ALA A 161 8.41 4.66 -5.99
C ALA A 161 9.53 4.98 -5.00
N GLY A 162 10.21 3.94 -4.50
CA GLY A 162 11.18 4.04 -3.40
C GLY A 162 12.48 3.29 -3.71
N ASP A 163 13.49 3.56 -2.89
CA ASP A 163 14.81 2.96 -2.96
C ASP A 163 14.79 1.57 -2.32
N ALA A 164 14.95 0.52 -3.13
CA ALA A 164 14.95 -0.87 -2.68
C ALA A 164 16.04 -1.17 -1.63
N SER A 165 17.11 -0.37 -1.58
CA SER A 165 18.15 -0.50 -0.56
C SER A 165 17.72 -0.05 0.84
N LYS A 166 16.58 0.64 0.95
CA LYS A 166 16.01 1.16 2.19
C LYS A 166 14.67 0.52 2.57
N LEU A 167 14.05 -0.23 1.65
CA LEU A 167 12.77 -0.90 1.91
C LEU A 167 12.97 -2.14 2.76
N SER A 168 12.30 -2.25 3.90
CA SER A 168 12.27 -3.45 4.73
C SER A 168 11.66 -4.62 3.95
N LEU A 169 12.36 -5.74 3.88
CA LEU A 169 11.86 -6.95 3.22
C LEU A 169 10.59 -7.46 3.90
N GLN A 170 10.61 -7.52 5.22
CA GLN A 170 9.49 -8.03 6.01
C GLN A 170 8.23 -7.18 5.85
N SER A 171 8.38 -5.85 5.80
CA SER A 171 7.24 -4.94 5.67
C SER A 171 6.68 -4.89 4.25
N CYS A 172 7.53 -4.84 3.23
CA CYS A 172 7.11 -4.67 1.84
C CYS A 172 6.81 -5.99 1.13
N PHE A 173 7.53 -7.05 1.48
CA PHE A 173 7.44 -8.36 0.83
C PHE A 173 7.39 -9.51 1.85
N PRO A 174 6.44 -9.51 2.81
CA PRO A 174 6.38 -10.50 3.88
C PRO A 174 6.36 -11.94 3.35
N ARG A 175 5.74 -12.17 2.20
CA ARG A 175 5.67 -13.49 1.58
C ARG A 175 7.05 -14.04 1.16
N ILE A 176 7.94 -13.17 0.73
CA ILE A 176 9.33 -13.57 0.38
C ILE A 176 10.06 -13.99 1.65
N ASN A 177 9.94 -13.21 2.71
CA ASN A 177 10.53 -13.51 4.02
C ASN A 177 9.99 -14.83 4.60
N GLU A 178 8.68 -15.06 4.55
CA GLU A 178 8.05 -16.32 4.96
C GLU A 178 8.61 -17.52 4.20
N ILE A 179 8.73 -17.41 2.86
CA ILE A 179 9.25 -18.50 2.02
C ILE A 179 10.71 -18.80 2.38
N GLU A 180 11.54 -17.79 2.59
CA GLU A 180 12.93 -17.99 2.99
C GLU A 180 13.00 -18.67 4.36
N THR A 181 12.25 -18.17 5.33
CA THR A 181 12.24 -18.72 6.70
C THR A 181 11.76 -20.17 6.73
N GLU A 182 10.70 -20.51 5.99
CA GLU A 182 10.10 -21.84 6.00
C GLU A 182 10.92 -22.87 5.19
N TYR A 183 11.48 -22.46 4.06
CA TYR A 183 12.13 -23.38 3.10
C TYR A 183 13.65 -23.21 2.98
N GLY A 184 14.21 -22.19 3.60
CA GLY A 184 15.64 -21.84 3.52
C GLY A 184 16.10 -21.32 2.15
N SER A 185 15.19 -21.23 1.16
CA SER A 185 15.46 -20.79 -0.20
C SER A 185 14.17 -20.42 -0.90
N LEU A 186 14.18 -19.32 -1.67
CA LEU A 186 13.04 -18.92 -2.51
C LEU A 186 12.72 -19.95 -3.59
N ILE A 187 13.74 -20.40 -4.31
CA ILE A 187 13.56 -21.36 -5.42
C ILE A 187 13.00 -22.67 -4.89
N ARG A 188 13.58 -23.22 -3.83
CA ARG A 188 13.07 -24.46 -3.20
C ARG A 188 11.66 -24.28 -2.66
N GLY A 189 11.38 -23.16 -2.01
CA GLY A 189 10.09 -22.83 -1.47
C GLY A 189 9.02 -22.72 -2.56
N LEU A 190 9.29 -21.98 -3.62
CA LEU A 190 8.36 -21.85 -4.75
C LEU A 190 8.07 -23.18 -5.44
N ILE A 191 9.10 -24.04 -5.62
CA ILE A 191 8.90 -25.40 -6.19
C ILE A 191 7.98 -26.23 -5.27
N LYS A 192 8.26 -26.26 -3.95
CA LYS A 192 7.43 -27.00 -3.00
C LYS A 192 5.99 -26.49 -2.97
N LEU A 193 5.80 -25.17 -2.95
CA LEU A 193 4.47 -24.54 -3.00
C LEU A 193 3.74 -24.88 -4.30
N GLN A 194 4.44 -24.94 -5.42
CA GLN A 194 3.86 -25.32 -6.70
C GLN A 194 3.41 -26.79 -6.71
N ILE A 195 4.22 -27.69 -6.18
CA ILE A 195 3.87 -29.11 -6.06
C ILE A 195 2.65 -29.28 -5.15
N LYS A 196 2.64 -28.58 -3.99
CA LYS A 196 1.51 -28.60 -3.06
C LYS A 196 0.22 -28.09 -3.71
N ALA A 197 0.27 -26.94 -4.40
CA ALA A 197 -0.89 -26.38 -5.10
C ALA A 197 -1.45 -27.34 -6.16
N ARG A 198 -0.57 -28.01 -6.94
CA ARG A 198 -1.00 -29.02 -7.93
C ARG A 198 -1.69 -30.22 -7.29
N ARG A 199 -1.17 -30.71 -6.14
CA ARG A 199 -1.79 -31.81 -5.39
C ARG A 199 -3.16 -31.45 -4.82
N GLU A 200 -3.34 -30.20 -4.45
CA GLU A 200 -4.61 -29.64 -3.94
C GLU A 200 -5.59 -29.22 -5.07
N GLY A 201 -5.25 -29.47 -6.32
CA GLY A 201 -6.11 -29.11 -7.47
C GLY A 201 -6.28 -27.61 -7.71
N LYS A 202 -5.43 -26.75 -7.10
CA LYS A 202 -5.49 -25.31 -7.27
C LYS A 202 -4.94 -24.92 -8.65
N LYS A 203 -5.74 -24.18 -9.44
CA LYS A 203 -5.34 -23.72 -10.79
C LYS A 203 -4.25 -22.64 -10.75
N ASN A 204 -4.21 -21.85 -9.69
CA ASN A 204 -3.23 -20.74 -9.53
C ASN A 204 -2.12 -21.15 -8.56
N THR A 205 -0.89 -21.09 -9.04
CA THR A 205 0.29 -21.33 -8.22
C THR A 205 0.62 -20.08 -7.40
N PRO A 206 0.84 -20.19 -6.09
CA PRO A 206 1.29 -19.05 -5.29
C PRO A 206 2.65 -18.57 -5.79
N GLY A 207 2.72 -17.33 -6.27
CA GLY A 207 3.98 -16.65 -6.59
C GLY A 207 4.58 -15.95 -5.37
N PRO A 208 5.78 -15.36 -5.49
CA PRO A 208 6.43 -14.58 -4.43
C PRO A 208 5.77 -13.20 -4.22
N GLY A 209 4.95 -12.77 -5.17
CA GLY A 209 4.25 -11.49 -5.08
C GLY A 209 3.01 -11.50 -4.17
N PRO A 210 2.41 -10.34 -3.91
CA PRO A 210 1.28 -10.21 -3.00
C PRO A 210 0.03 -10.96 -3.45
N GLY A 211 -0.06 -11.37 -4.72
CA GLY A 211 -1.19 -12.07 -5.33
C GLY A 211 -2.42 -11.18 -5.50
N GLY A 212 -3.47 -11.72 -6.15
CA GLY A 212 -4.66 -10.97 -6.53
C GLY A 212 -4.55 -10.34 -7.91
N THR A 213 -5.64 -9.74 -8.38
CA THR A 213 -5.71 -9.00 -9.64
C THR A 213 -5.75 -7.52 -9.34
N LEU A 214 -4.98 -6.71 -10.07
CA LEU A 214 -5.08 -5.27 -9.98
C LEU A 214 -6.48 -4.85 -10.43
N THR A 215 -7.13 -4.06 -9.61
CA THR A 215 -8.54 -3.68 -9.76
C THR A 215 -8.67 -2.17 -9.57
N SER A 216 -9.49 -1.53 -10.37
CA SER A 216 -9.77 -0.10 -10.34
C SER A 216 -11.28 0.14 -10.57
N PHE A 217 -11.67 1.33 -10.99
CA PHE A 217 -13.05 1.67 -11.33
C PHE A 217 -13.10 2.36 -12.70
N ALA A 218 -14.24 2.26 -13.38
CA ALA A 218 -14.39 2.80 -14.74
C ALA A 218 -14.19 4.33 -14.83
N SER A 219 -14.52 5.07 -13.76
CA SER A 219 -14.31 6.51 -13.64
C SER A 219 -13.07 6.89 -12.82
N GLY A 220 -12.16 5.95 -12.60
CA GLY A 220 -10.94 6.14 -11.82
C GLY A 220 -11.11 5.85 -10.33
N MET A 221 -9.99 5.85 -9.61
CA MET A 221 -9.93 5.44 -8.20
C MET A 221 -10.76 6.33 -7.27
N SER A 222 -10.97 7.60 -7.62
CA SER A 222 -11.80 8.52 -6.84
C SER A 222 -13.25 8.06 -6.68
N ALA A 223 -13.77 7.23 -7.60
CA ALA A 223 -15.15 6.76 -7.56
C ALA A 223 -15.57 6.21 -6.19
N LEU A 224 -14.68 5.49 -5.52
CA LEU A 224 -14.96 4.92 -4.20
C LEU A 224 -14.98 5.99 -3.10
N THR A 225 -14.03 6.91 -3.12
CA THR A 225 -13.94 7.98 -2.12
C THR A 225 -15.05 9.01 -2.29
N ASP A 226 -15.42 9.32 -3.54
CA ASP A 226 -16.53 10.23 -3.86
C ASP A 226 -17.85 9.65 -3.38
N ARG A 227 -18.08 8.35 -3.61
CA ARG A 227 -19.30 7.68 -3.16
C ARG A 227 -19.39 7.61 -1.64
N LEU A 228 -18.27 7.36 -0.94
CA LEU A 228 -18.21 7.42 0.51
C LEU A 228 -18.52 8.84 1.02
N ALA A 229 -17.96 9.85 0.38
CA ALA A 229 -18.20 11.24 0.75
C ALA A 229 -19.69 11.66 0.54
N GLU A 230 -20.31 11.22 -0.54
CA GLU A 230 -21.76 11.44 -0.78
C GLU A 230 -22.60 10.85 0.35
N GLN A 231 -22.30 9.62 0.78
CA GLN A 231 -23.04 8.94 1.87
C GLN A 231 -22.80 9.59 3.23
N LEU A 232 -21.60 10.11 3.46
CA LEU A 232 -21.23 10.78 4.72
C LEU A 232 -21.76 12.22 4.79
N GLY A 233 -21.89 12.89 3.66
CA GLY A 233 -22.51 14.22 3.50
C GLY A 233 -21.89 15.28 4.42
N SER A 234 -22.75 15.97 5.17
CA SER A 234 -22.36 17.09 6.06
C SER A 234 -21.45 16.72 7.23
N ARG A 235 -21.17 15.43 7.43
CA ARG A 235 -20.21 14.99 8.44
C ARG A 235 -18.76 15.32 8.06
N ILE A 236 -18.49 15.66 6.80
CA ILE A 236 -17.15 16.03 6.30
C ILE A 236 -17.01 17.55 6.30
N ARG A 237 -15.98 18.04 6.95
CA ARG A 237 -15.60 19.44 7.00
C ARG A 237 -14.27 19.63 6.26
N LEU A 238 -14.35 20.09 5.02
CA LEU A 238 -13.18 20.43 4.18
C LEU A 238 -12.58 21.77 4.59
N SER A 239 -11.34 22.01 4.17
CA SER A 239 -10.57 23.23 4.50
C SER A 239 -10.57 23.55 5.99
N THR A 240 -10.62 22.50 6.81
CA THR A 240 -10.79 22.60 8.26
C THR A 240 -9.67 21.78 8.93
N ALA A 241 -8.51 22.42 9.10
CA ALA A 241 -7.34 21.77 9.70
C ALA A 241 -7.49 21.64 11.22
N VAL A 242 -7.18 20.46 11.76
CA VAL A 242 -6.92 20.27 13.18
C VAL A 242 -5.46 20.65 13.44
N ARG A 243 -5.23 21.63 14.29
CA ARG A 243 -3.89 22.20 14.56
C ARG A 243 -3.22 21.62 15.80
N ASP A 244 -4.02 21.39 16.83
CA ASP A 244 -3.55 20.86 18.11
C ASP A 244 -4.60 19.94 18.75
N ILE A 245 -4.15 19.00 19.53
CA ILE A 245 -4.96 18.05 20.26
C ILE A 245 -4.52 18.05 21.70
N SER A 246 -5.48 18.20 22.60
CA SER A 246 -5.26 18.08 24.05
C SER A 246 -6.31 17.17 24.68
N ARG A 247 -6.14 16.89 25.94
CA ARG A 247 -7.08 16.07 26.72
C ARG A 247 -7.61 16.86 27.93
N SER A 248 -8.91 16.87 28.09
CA SER A 248 -9.58 17.45 29.25
C SER A 248 -10.43 16.38 29.92
N GLY A 249 -9.94 15.86 31.05
CA GLY A 249 -10.58 14.70 31.69
C GLY A 249 -10.60 13.48 30.77
N ASN A 250 -11.81 13.00 30.47
CA ASN A 250 -12.03 11.82 29.62
C ASN A 250 -12.31 12.16 28.15
N ARG A 251 -12.23 13.45 27.76
CA ARG A 251 -12.52 13.92 26.41
C ARG A 251 -11.29 14.47 25.73
N TYR A 252 -11.29 14.38 24.40
CA TYR A 252 -10.33 15.05 23.55
C TYR A 252 -10.84 16.44 23.19
N GLN A 253 -9.94 17.43 23.20
CA GLN A 253 -10.17 18.78 22.70
C GLN A 253 -9.31 18.99 21.47
N LEU A 254 -9.96 19.30 20.34
CA LEU A 254 -9.31 19.55 19.06
C LEU A 254 -9.40 21.04 18.76
N GLN A 255 -8.23 21.67 18.55
CA GLN A 255 -8.16 23.02 18.01
C GLN A 255 -8.36 22.96 16.49
N VAL A 256 -9.48 23.47 16.02
CA VAL A 256 -9.89 23.37 14.63
C VAL A 256 -9.90 24.75 13.97
N GLY A 257 -9.30 24.86 12.81
CA GLY A 257 -9.15 26.17 12.14
C GLY A 257 -8.38 27.15 13.00
N ASP A 258 -8.86 28.40 13.08
CA ASP A 258 -8.16 29.48 13.80
C ASP A 258 -8.58 29.58 15.26
N ASN A 259 -9.88 29.37 15.60
CA ASN A 259 -10.39 29.65 16.95
C ASN A 259 -11.45 28.69 17.45
N GLU A 260 -11.76 27.63 16.73
CA GLU A 260 -12.78 26.67 17.15
C GLU A 260 -12.18 25.54 17.98
N VAL A 261 -12.81 25.21 19.10
CA VAL A 261 -12.46 24.04 19.92
C VAL A 261 -13.60 23.04 19.85
N VAL A 262 -13.30 21.83 19.39
CA VAL A 262 -14.27 20.73 19.29
C VAL A 262 -13.94 19.67 20.32
N GLU A 263 -14.93 19.27 21.10
CA GLU A 263 -14.80 18.18 22.07
C GLU A 263 -15.31 16.85 21.48
N SER A 264 -14.57 15.78 21.75
CA SER A 264 -14.89 14.43 21.31
C SER A 264 -14.66 13.39 22.39
N ASP A 265 -15.54 12.39 22.41
CA ASP A 265 -15.40 11.23 23.30
C ASP A 265 -14.35 10.25 22.73
N ILE A 266 -14.28 10.15 21.39
CA ILE A 266 -13.33 9.31 20.65
C ILE A 266 -12.65 10.16 19.58
N LEU A 267 -11.34 9.98 19.45
CA LEU A 267 -10.52 10.59 18.41
C LEU A 267 -9.85 9.50 17.55
N ILE A 268 -9.99 9.65 16.22
CA ILE A 268 -9.36 8.76 15.23
C ILE A 268 -8.45 9.61 14.34
N LEU A 269 -7.17 9.27 14.31
CA LEU A 269 -6.19 9.94 13.48
C LEU A 269 -5.94 9.13 12.20
N ALA A 270 -6.41 9.64 11.07
CA ALA A 270 -6.28 9.04 9.74
C ALA A 270 -5.44 9.92 8.78
N ALA A 271 -4.71 10.89 9.34
CA ALA A 271 -3.78 11.75 8.62
C ALA A 271 -2.38 11.12 8.51
N PRO A 272 -1.48 11.59 7.61
CA PRO A 272 -0.09 11.16 7.56
C PRO A 272 0.67 11.38 8.88
N ALA A 273 1.66 10.52 9.18
CA ALA A 273 2.37 10.54 10.46
C ALA A 273 2.99 11.91 10.80
N HIS A 274 3.60 12.58 9.83
CA HIS A 274 4.17 13.92 10.03
C HIS A 274 3.10 14.98 10.38
N ALA A 275 1.86 14.81 9.92
CA ALA A 275 0.76 15.70 10.31
C ALA A 275 0.27 15.36 11.72
N GLN A 276 0.16 14.05 12.04
CA GLN A 276 -0.16 13.60 13.40
C GLN A 276 0.87 14.07 14.42
N ALA A 277 2.17 13.97 14.09
CA ALA A 277 3.26 14.46 14.94
C ALA A 277 3.07 15.93 15.35
N ARG A 278 2.67 16.78 14.40
CA ARG A 278 2.40 18.19 14.69
C ARG A 278 1.23 18.39 15.65
N MET A 279 0.12 17.67 15.43
CA MET A 279 -1.11 17.79 16.21
C MET A 279 -0.98 17.20 17.62
N MET A 280 -0.15 16.17 17.78
CA MET A 280 0.02 15.45 19.06
C MET A 280 1.04 16.07 19.99
N LYS A 281 1.75 17.10 19.54
CA LYS A 281 2.91 17.67 20.24
C LYS A 281 2.62 18.14 21.66
N THR A 282 1.44 18.69 21.87
CA THR A 282 0.99 19.16 23.20
C THR A 282 0.50 18.01 24.07
N MET A 283 -0.21 17.04 23.49
CA MET A 283 -0.83 15.94 24.23
C MET A 283 0.16 14.81 24.57
N ASP A 284 1.03 14.46 23.63
CA ASP A 284 1.99 13.36 23.77
C ASP A 284 3.26 13.66 22.96
N PRO A 285 4.25 14.38 23.58
CA PRO A 285 5.49 14.75 22.90
C PRO A 285 6.34 13.56 22.46
N ASP A 286 6.32 12.46 23.21
CA ASP A 286 7.09 11.26 22.91
C ASP A 286 6.52 10.56 21.66
N LEU A 287 5.21 10.36 21.60
CA LEU A 287 4.54 9.86 20.41
C LEU A 287 4.72 10.79 19.21
N ALA A 288 4.66 12.11 19.42
CA ALA A 288 4.91 13.09 18.36
C ALA A 288 6.33 12.98 17.81
N GLY A 289 7.32 12.74 18.68
CA GLY A 289 8.71 12.47 18.28
C GLY A 289 8.81 11.24 17.36
N LEU A 290 8.29 10.11 17.81
CA LEU A 290 8.31 8.85 17.04
C LEU A 290 7.58 8.97 15.69
N LEU A 291 6.44 9.62 15.66
CA LEU A 291 5.71 9.88 14.41
C LEU A 291 6.48 10.79 13.45
N GLY A 292 7.25 11.74 14.00
CA GLY A 292 8.10 12.65 13.23
C GLY A 292 9.31 11.98 12.57
N GLU A 293 9.76 10.85 13.10
CA GLU A 293 10.87 10.06 12.55
C GLU A 293 10.47 9.27 11.30
N ILE A 294 9.16 9.08 11.03
CA ILE A 294 8.68 8.34 9.85
C ILE A 294 8.94 9.17 8.59
N PRO A 295 9.86 8.77 7.70
CA PRO A 295 10.19 9.53 6.51
C PRO A 295 9.07 9.47 5.46
N TYR A 296 8.83 10.59 4.82
CA TYR A 296 7.96 10.71 3.65
C TYR A 296 8.82 11.22 2.49
N PRO A 297 9.41 10.33 1.68
CA PRO A 297 10.15 10.75 0.50
C PRO A 297 9.24 11.48 -0.48
N ALA A 298 9.80 12.51 -1.14
CA ALA A 298 9.12 13.31 -2.15
C ALA A 298 8.98 12.55 -3.47
#